data_d4ec5c3ee2471e28928bc0017acffd38
#
_entry.id   d4ec5c3ee2471e28928bc0017acffd38
#
_cell.length_a   1.000
_cell.length_b   1.000
_cell.length_c   1.000
_cell.angle_alpha   90.00
_cell.angle_beta   90.00
_cell.angle_gamma   90.00
#
_symmetry.space_group_name_H-M   'P 1'
#
loop_
_entity.id
_entity.type
_entity.pdbx_description
1 polymer ?
#
loop_
_entity_poly.entity_id
_entity_poly.type
_entity_poly.pdbx_seq_one_letter_code
_entity_poly.pdbx_strand_id
1 'polypeptide(L)'
;MLSRTAENYLRAIYEIIENKGYVRVKDISQALDVRPSTAIEMLEKLNEERCIIYEKRSGISLTEEGKKKAATINERYKIFLRLFELAGVSPKIAYRDACILEHYVSDETNNAIQSLIEKLEKKI
;
A
#
# COMPACT_ATOMS: atom_id res chain seq x y z
N MET A 1 11.44 -9.01 -8.32
CA MET A 1 10.67 -8.93 -7.06
C MET A 1 10.87 -7.57 -6.41
N LEU A 2 9.80 -6.92 -6.03
CA LEU A 2 9.88 -5.60 -5.44
C LEU A 2 10.40 -5.64 -4.00
N SER A 3 11.20 -4.63 -3.62
CA SER A 3 11.61 -4.45 -2.24
C SER A 3 10.41 -4.04 -1.39
N ARG A 4 10.53 -4.16 -0.08
CA ARG A 4 9.50 -3.73 0.86
C ARG A 4 9.18 -2.24 0.69
N THR A 5 10.21 -1.42 0.52
CA THR A 5 10.04 0.02 0.30
C THR A 5 9.28 0.30 -1.00
N ALA A 6 9.64 -0.40 -2.08
CA ALA A 6 8.96 -0.26 -3.37
C ALA A 6 7.48 -0.66 -3.25
N GLU A 7 7.18 -1.72 -2.51
CA GLU A 7 5.81 -2.14 -2.27
C GLU A 7 5.00 -1.09 -1.52
N ASN A 8 5.61 -0.45 -0.52
CA ASN A 8 4.97 0.64 0.23
C ASN A 8 4.63 1.82 -0.68
N TYR A 9 5.54 2.17 -1.59
CA TYR A 9 5.29 3.23 -2.56
C TYR A 9 4.15 2.86 -3.49
N LEU A 10 4.17 1.63 -3.99
CA LEU A 10 3.14 1.16 -4.93
C LEU A 10 1.76 1.17 -4.28
N ARG A 11 1.66 0.72 -3.03
CA ARG A 11 0.42 0.76 -2.26
C ARG A 11 -0.06 2.19 -2.06
N ALA A 12 0.85 3.10 -1.69
CA ALA A 12 0.50 4.51 -1.50
C ALA A 12 -0.02 5.14 -2.79
N ILE A 13 0.64 4.87 -3.91
CA ILE A 13 0.21 5.36 -5.22
C ILE A 13 -1.20 4.87 -5.54
N TYR A 14 -1.45 3.58 -5.35
CA TYR A 14 -2.75 2.97 -5.58
C TYR A 14 -3.83 3.64 -4.73
N GLU A 15 -3.57 3.79 -3.44
CA GLU A 15 -4.52 4.37 -2.50
C GLU A 15 -4.84 5.84 -2.82
N ILE A 16 -3.82 6.61 -3.19
CA ILE A 16 -4.00 8.02 -3.56
C ILE A 16 -4.86 8.13 -4.83
N ILE A 17 -4.58 7.30 -5.83
CA ILE A 17 -5.36 7.29 -7.07
C ILE A 17 -6.82 6.91 -6.80
N GLU A 18 -7.05 5.90 -5.95
CA GLU A 18 -8.41 5.49 -5.57
C GLU A 18 -9.18 6.63 -4.89
N ASN A 19 -8.51 7.44 -4.08
CA ASN A 19 -9.15 8.52 -3.33
C ASN A 19 -9.28 9.82 -4.14
N LYS A 20 -8.27 10.18 -4.93
CA LYS A 20 -8.22 11.45 -5.65
C LYS A 20 -8.44 11.34 -7.16
N GLY A 21 -8.25 10.16 -7.71
CA GLY A 21 -8.31 9.95 -9.16
C GLY A 21 -7.00 10.22 -9.88
N TYR A 22 -6.00 10.76 -9.20
CA TYR A 22 -4.67 11.04 -9.76
C TYR A 22 -3.64 11.08 -8.63
N VAL A 23 -2.36 11.02 -8.99
CA VAL A 23 -1.27 11.10 -8.00
C VAL A 23 -0.12 11.94 -8.58
N ARG A 24 0.47 12.76 -7.71
CA ARG A 24 1.65 13.58 -8.03
C ARG A 24 2.76 13.26 -7.06
N VAL A 25 3.99 13.63 -7.40
CA VAL A 25 5.16 13.46 -6.53
C VAL A 25 4.89 14.04 -5.14
N LYS A 26 4.30 15.21 -5.08
CA LYS A 26 3.96 15.89 -3.82
C LYS A 26 3.07 15.03 -2.93
N ASP A 27 2.07 14.37 -3.51
CA ASP A 27 1.15 13.50 -2.76
C ASP A 27 1.90 12.32 -2.13
N ILE A 28 2.80 11.71 -2.88
CA ILE A 28 3.61 10.58 -2.41
C ILE A 28 4.57 11.04 -1.31
N SER A 29 5.24 12.16 -1.54
CA SER A 29 6.18 12.75 -0.59
C SER A 29 5.52 13.01 0.76
N GLN A 30 4.31 13.57 0.75
CA GLN A 30 3.56 13.85 1.97
C GLN A 30 3.04 12.56 2.63
N ALA A 31 2.50 11.64 1.84
CA ALA A 31 1.94 10.39 2.37
C ALA A 31 2.99 9.51 3.05
N LEU A 32 4.18 9.46 2.51
CA LEU A 32 5.26 8.59 3.01
C LEU A 32 6.30 9.33 3.85
N ASP A 33 6.12 10.64 4.02
CA ASP A 33 7.04 11.49 4.76
C ASP A 33 8.48 11.34 4.27
N VAL A 34 8.66 11.52 2.97
CA VAL A 34 9.97 11.48 2.31
C VAL A 34 10.14 12.74 1.48
N ARG A 35 11.40 13.05 1.14
CA ARG A 35 11.71 14.19 0.29
C ARG A 35 11.24 13.92 -1.14
N PRO A 36 10.82 14.94 -1.89
CA PRO A 36 10.44 14.76 -3.29
C PRO A 36 11.53 14.08 -4.13
N SER A 37 12.80 14.40 -3.89
CA SER A 37 13.91 13.76 -4.61
C SER A 37 13.98 12.25 -4.34
N THR A 38 13.74 11.85 -3.09
CA THR A 38 13.70 10.43 -2.71
C THR A 38 12.53 9.72 -3.38
N ALA A 39 11.36 10.37 -3.40
CA ALA A 39 10.18 9.84 -4.07
C ALA A 39 10.44 9.63 -5.57
N ILE A 40 11.06 10.61 -6.22
CA ILE A 40 11.38 10.54 -7.66
C ILE A 40 12.30 9.35 -7.96
N GLU A 41 13.32 9.13 -7.14
CA GLU A 41 14.23 7.99 -7.30
C GLU A 41 13.47 6.66 -7.30
N MET A 42 12.54 6.50 -6.36
CA MET A 42 11.74 5.28 -6.29
C MET A 42 10.75 5.17 -7.45
N LEU A 43 10.18 6.29 -7.88
CA LEU A 43 9.29 6.31 -9.04
C LEU A 43 10.01 5.84 -10.30
N GLU A 44 11.27 6.26 -10.47
CA GLU A 44 12.07 5.82 -11.61
C GLU A 44 12.29 4.31 -11.56
N LYS A 45 12.56 3.74 -10.39
CA LYS A 45 12.72 2.29 -10.21
C LYS A 45 11.43 1.54 -10.52
N LEU A 46 10.30 2.03 -10.03
CA LEU A 46 9.00 1.43 -10.29
C LEU A 46 8.63 1.51 -11.77
N ASN A 47 9.04 2.58 -12.44
CA ASN A 47 8.85 2.72 -13.88
C ASN A 47 9.69 1.68 -14.65
N GLU A 48 10.94 1.46 -14.24
CA GLU A 48 11.80 0.42 -14.82
C GLU A 48 11.23 -0.98 -14.61
N GLU A 49 10.63 -1.23 -13.45
CA GLU A 49 10.00 -2.51 -13.11
C GLU A 49 8.61 -2.67 -13.77
N ARG A 50 8.19 -1.69 -14.56
CA ARG A 50 6.91 -1.70 -15.28
C ARG A 50 5.67 -1.77 -14.37
N CYS A 51 5.78 -1.28 -13.15
CA CYS A 51 4.65 -1.16 -12.24
C CYS A 51 3.90 0.14 -12.43
N ILE A 52 4.59 1.19 -12.86
CA ILE A 52 4.02 2.50 -13.14
C ILE A 52 4.56 3.03 -14.47
N ILE A 53 3.87 4.03 -15.00
CA ILE A 53 4.38 4.87 -16.08
C ILE A 53 4.60 6.23 -15.45
N TYR A 54 5.85 6.67 -15.43
CA TYR A 54 6.22 7.96 -14.85
C TYR A 54 6.84 8.84 -15.92
N GLU A 55 6.17 9.93 -16.22
CA GLU A 55 6.63 10.93 -17.19
C GLU A 55 6.51 12.31 -16.55
N LYS A 56 7.55 13.10 -16.65
CA LYS A 56 7.60 14.43 -16.02
C LYS A 56 6.42 15.32 -16.37
N ARG A 57 5.92 15.23 -17.62
CA ARG A 57 4.84 16.09 -18.08
C ARG A 57 3.44 15.50 -17.94
N SER A 58 3.31 14.20 -18.13
CA SER A 58 2.02 13.53 -18.11
C SER A 58 1.66 12.90 -16.77
N GLY A 59 2.61 12.89 -15.83
CA GLY A 59 2.35 12.43 -14.47
C GLY A 59 2.65 10.96 -14.25
N ILE A 60 1.92 10.38 -13.29
CA ILE A 60 2.14 9.02 -12.82
C ILE A 60 0.85 8.24 -13.03
N SER A 61 0.98 7.04 -13.61
CA SER A 61 -0.14 6.11 -13.72
C SER A 61 0.34 4.70 -13.42
N LEU A 62 -0.61 3.83 -13.03
CA LEU A 62 -0.31 2.43 -12.77
C LEU A 62 -0.47 1.62 -14.06
N THR A 63 0.45 0.69 -14.29
CA THR A 63 0.28 -0.31 -15.33
C THR A 63 -0.71 -1.36 -14.83
N GLU A 64 -1.20 -2.23 -15.70
CA GLU A 64 -2.07 -3.33 -15.27
C GLU A 64 -1.37 -4.23 -14.26
N GLU A 65 -0.10 -4.52 -14.49
CA GLU A 65 0.71 -5.31 -13.57
C GLU A 65 0.87 -4.62 -12.21
N GLY A 66 1.19 -3.32 -12.23
CA GLY A 66 1.33 -2.52 -11.02
C GLY A 66 0.04 -2.43 -10.23
N LYS A 67 -1.07 -2.27 -10.93
CA LYS A 67 -2.39 -2.20 -10.30
C LYS A 67 -2.75 -3.50 -9.58
N LYS A 68 -2.47 -4.64 -10.21
CA LYS A 68 -2.72 -5.95 -9.59
C LYS A 68 -1.86 -6.16 -8.34
N LYS A 69 -0.57 -5.84 -8.45
CA LYS A 69 0.35 -5.96 -7.30
C LYS A 69 -0.08 -5.04 -6.16
N ALA A 70 -0.40 -3.79 -6.49
CA ALA A 70 -0.83 -2.80 -5.51
C ALA A 70 -2.11 -3.21 -4.80
N ALA A 71 -3.08 -3.73 -5.54
CA ALA A 71 -4.35 -4.18 -4.98
C ALA A 71 -4.15 -5.31 -3.97
N THR A 72 -3.29 -6.29 -4.31
CA THR A 72 -2.97 -7.40 -3.42
C THR A 72 -2.30 -6.90 -2.13
N ILE A 73 -1.31 -6.02 -2.27
CA ILE A 73 -0.60 -5.44 -1.12
C ILE A 73 -1.59 -4.66 -0.23
N ASN A 74 -2.46 -3.89 -0.85
CA ASN A 74 -3.45 -3.09 -0.14
C ASN A 74 -4.46 -3.95 0.63
N GLU A 75 -4.90 -5.05 0.06
CA GLU A 75 -5.79 -6.00 0.73
C GLU A 75 -5.14 -6.62 1.96
N ARG A 76 -3.90 -7.05 1.84
CA ARG A 76 -3.13 -7.63 2.95
C ARG A 76 -2.95 -6.62 4.07
N TYR A 77 -2.60 -5.39 3.71
CA TYR A 77 -2.46 -4.29 4.66
C TYR A 77 -3.77 -4.03 5.41
N LYS A 78 -4.88 -3.97 4.69
CA LYS A 78 -6.20 -3.69 5.29
C LYS A 78 -6.64 -4.76 6.28
N ILE A 79 -6.31 -6.02 6.03
CA ILE A 79 -6.61 -7.13 6.94
C ILE A 79 -5.95 -6.87 8.30
N PHE A 80 -4.67 -6.54 8.29
CA PHE A 80 -3.95 -6.26 9.53
C PHE A 80 -4.40 -4.98 10.20
N LEU A 81 -4.66 -3.94 9.40
CA LEU A 81 -5.18 -2.69 9.96
C LEU A 81 -6.49 -2.94 10.70
N ARG A 82 -7.41 -3.68 10.10
CA ARG A 82 -8.70 -3.99 10.72
C ARG A 82 -8.53 -4.83 11.99
N LEU A 83 -7.65 -5.82 11.94
CA LEU A 83 -7.35 -6.65 13.11
C LEU A 83 -6.88 -5.80 14.29
N PHE A 84 -5.94 -4.88 14.02
CA PHE A 84 -5.40 -4.01 15.07
C PHE A 84 -6.44 -3.03 15.59
N GLU A 85 -7.29 -2.51 14.74
CA GLU A 85 -8.40 -1.65 15.16
C GLU A 85 -9.35 -2.39 16.10
N LEU A 86 -9.70 -3.62 15.77
CA LEU A 86 -10.55 -4.47 16.61
C LEU A 86 -9.88 -4.81 17.93
N ALA A 87 -8.55 -4.92 17.94
CA ALA A 87 -7.78 -5.19 19.16
C ALA A 87 -7.59 -3.94 20.02
N GLY A 88 -7.99 -2.77 19.54
CA GLY A 88 -7.87 -1.52 20.30
C GLY A 88 -6.53 -0.82 20.15
N VAL A 89 -5.75 -1.17 19.14
CA VAL A 89 -4.47 -0.49 18.87
C VAL A 89 -4.77 0.91 18.31
N SER A 90 -4.01 1.90 18.76
CA SER A 90 -4.20 3.28 18.29
C SER A 90 -3.99 3.39 16.78
N PRO A 91 -4.70 4.28 16.08
CA PRO A 91 -4.65 4.36 14.62
C PRO A 91 -3.24 4.52 14.04
N LYS A 92 -2.41 5.34 14.65
CA LYS A 92 -1.04 5.59 14.19
C LYS A 92 -0.18 4.33 14.26
N ILE A 93 -0.26 3.61 15.37
CA ILE A 93 0.49 2.38 15.60
C ILE A 93 -0.05 1.26 14.71
N ALA A 94 -1.38 1.15 14.61
CA ALA A 94 -2.02 0.15 13.75
C ALA A 94 -1.57 0.31 12.28
N TYR A 95 -1.55 1.53 11.79
CA TYR A 95 -1.08 1.84 10.43
C TYR A 95 0.37 1.39 10.23
N ARG A 96 1.25 1.79 11.14
CA ARG A 96 2.68 1.46 11.07
C ARG A 96 2.91 -0.06 11.06
N ASP A 97 2.28 -0.75 12.00
CA ASP A 97 2.48 -2.19 12.17
C ASP A 97 1.86 -2.97 11.01
N ALA A 98 0.71 -2.54 10.50
CA ALA A 98 0.07 -3.17 9.35
C ALA A 98 0.94 -3.06 8.09
N CYS A 99 1.56 -1.91 7.87
CA CYS A 99 2.48 -1.70 6.75
C CYS A 99 3.69 -2.63 6.81
N ILE A 100 4.16 -2.95 8.01
CA ILE A 100 5.31 -3.83 8.20
C ILE A 100 4.90 -5.29 8.04
N LEU A 101 3.85 -5.71 8.74
CA LEU A 101 3.46 -7.12 8.79
C LEU A 101 2.99 -7.69 7.46
N GLU A 102 2.34 -6.90 6.63
CA GLU A 102 1.80 -7.40 5.37
C GLU A 102 2.89 -8.02 4.47
N HIS A 103 4.15 -7.61 4.64
CA HIS A 103 5.28 -8.12 3.83
C HIS A 103 5.76 -9.51 4.26
N TYR A 104 5.44 -9.93 5.48
CA TYR A 104 6.06 -11.11 6.10
C TYR A 104 5.11 -12.27 6.36
N VAL A 105 3.82 -12.08 6.11
CA VAL A 105 2.80 -13.06 6.48
C VAL A 105 2.35 -13.85 5.25
N SER A 106 2.17 -15.16 5.41
CA SER A 106 1.75 -16.04 4.33
C SER A 106 0.28 -15.78 3.95
N ASP A 107 -0.09 -16.22 2.74
CA ASP A 107 -1.47 -16.12 2.27
C ASP A 107 -2.42 -16.95 3.17
N GLU A 108 -1.98 -18.10 3.63
CA GLU A 108 -2.77 -18.94 4.54
C GLU A 108 -3.13 -18.18 5.81
N THR A 109 -2.15 -17.52 6.43
CA THR A 109 -2.38 -16.73 7.64
C THR A 109 -3.28 -15.52 7.37
N ASN A 110 -3.05 -14.83 6.25
CA ASN A 110 -3.90 -13.70 5.87
C ASN A 110 -5.36 -14.13 5.71
N ASN A 111 -5.60 -15.23 5.03
CA ASN A 111 -6.95 -15.74 4.80
C ASN A 111 -7.62 -16.18 6.11
N ALA A 112 -6.85 -16.81 7.00
CA ALA A 112 -7.35 -17.24 8.31
C ALA A 112 -7.76 -16.03 9.16
N ILE A 113 -6.92 -14.98 9.18
CA ILE A 113 -7.19 -13.76 9.92
C ILE A 113 -8.42 -13.05 9.35
N GLN A 114 -8.55 -12.99 8.03
CA GLN A 114 -9.72 -12.40 7.38
C GLN A 114 -10.99 -13.11 7.79
N SER A 115 -10.98 -14.44 7.80
CA SER A 115 -12.13 -15.24 8.26
C SER A 115 -12.49 -14.96 9.72
N LEU A 116 -11.48 -14.84 10.56
CA LEU A 116 -11.68 -14.50 11.98
C LEU A 116 -12.33 -13.12 12.13
N ILE A 117 -11.83 -12.12 11.38
CA ILE A 117 -12.39 -10.77 11.41
C ILE A 117 -13.86 -10.78 11.00
N GLU A 118 -14.21 -11.49 9.94
CA GLU A 118 -15.59 -11.61 9.49
C GLU A 118 -16.49 -12.20 10.57
N LYS A 119 -16.03 -13.22 11.27
CA LYS A 119 -16.76 -13.82 12.39
C LYS A 119 -16.96 -12.85 13.53
N LEU A 120 -15.92 -12.09 13.88
CA LEU A 120 -16.00 -11.10 14.94
C LEU A 120 -16.95 -9.96 14.58
N GLU A 121 -16.92 -9.50 13.35
CA GLU A 121 -17.78 -8.41 12.90
C GLU A 121 -19.25 -8.80 12.86
N LYS A 122 -19.57 -10.05 12.58
CA LYS A 122 -20.94 -10.56 12.59
C LYS A 122 -21.56 -10.59 14.00
N LYS A 123 -20.73 -10.64 15.03
CA LYS A 123 -21.17 -10.67 16.43
C LYS A 123 -21.35 -9.28 17.04
N ILE A 124 -20.90 -8.27 16.34
CA ILE A 124 -21.05 -6.89 16.75
C ILE A 124 -22.30 -6.29 16.13
#